data_5d3879a5adb2074ceab9b11fb9d9e789
#
_entry.id   5d3879a5adb2074ceab9b11fb9d9e789
#
_cell.length_a   1.000
_cell.length_b   1.000
_cell.length_c   1.000
_cell.angle_alpha   90.00
_cell.angle_beta   90.00
_cell.angle_gamma   90.00
#
_symmetry.space_group_name_H-M   'P 1'
#
loop_
_entity.id
_entity.type
_entity.pdbx_description
1 polymer ?
#
loop_
_entity_poly.entity_id
_entity_poly.type
_entity_poly.pdbx_seq_one_letter_code
_entity_poly.pdbx_strand_id
1 'polypeptide(L)'
;MSLFQSFNINTSGLTAQRFRMDVISENVANVTTTRTEDGTPYTRKIVTFQEKRTTPFSRVLENTREAYMGNGVKVSRVSEDTESEYIMKYEPSHPDADENGYVSYPNVNIITEMTNMIDASRSYEANLTAFETSKAIALKGLELGK
;
A
#
# COMPACT_ATOMS: atom_id res chain seq x y z
N MET A 1 -16.95 10.55 -18.09
CA MET A 1 -15.78 10.83 -17.26
C MET A 1 -15.05 12.04 -17.81
N SER A 2 -14.69 13.02 -16.96
CA SER A 2 -13.80 14.09 -17.38
C SER A 2 -12.37 13.56 -17.48
N LEU A 3 -11.60 14.05 -18.46
CA LEU A 3 -10.18 13.69 -18.64
C LEU A 3 -9.37 13.90 -17.37
N PHE A 4 -9.58 15.01 -16.67
CA PHE A 4 -8.94 15.33 -15.39
C PHE A 4 -9.29 14.34 -14.28
N GLN A 5 -10.46 13.74 -14.32
CA GLN A 5 -10.85 12.69 -13.36
C GLN A 5 -10.05 11.42 -13.55
N SER A 6 -9.81 10.99 -14.81
CA SER A 6 -8.95 9.83 -15.09
C SER A 6 -7.52 10.06 -14.56
N PHE A 7 -6.97 11.27 -14.69
CA PHE A 7 -5.68 11.63 -14.10
C PHE A 7 -5.69 11.51 -12.58
N ASN A 8 -6.73 12.04 -11.92
CA ASN A 8 -6.84 11.98 -10.46
C ASN A 8 -6.95 10.54 -9.95
N ILE A 9 -7.70 9.68 -10.63
CA ILE A 9 -7.83 8.27 -10.28
C ILE A 9 -6.49 7.56 -10.40
N ASN A 10 -5.82 7.67 -11.55
CA ASN A 10 -4.53 7.03 -11.80
C ASN A 10 -3.45 7.53 -10.82
N THR A 11 -3.39 8.85 -10.57
CA THR A 11 -2.43 9.44 -9.61
C THR A 11 -2.69 8.93 -8.19
N SER A 12 -3.95 8.76 -7.79
CA SER A 12 -4.29 8.22 -6.49
C SER A 12 -3.83 6.75 -6.36
N GLY A 13 -3.95 5.96 -7.43
CA GLY A 13 -3.44 4.59 -7.52
C GLY A 13 -1.90 4.54 -7.39
N LEU A 14 -1.20 5.40 -8.13
CA LEU A 14 0.27 5.52 -8.06
C LEU A 14 0.73 5.85 -6.63
N THR A 15 0.10 6.84 -5.99
CA THR A 15 0.45 7.24 -4.62
C THR A 15 0.21 6.12 -3.62
N ALA A 16 -0.93 5.43 -3.74
CA ALA A 16 -1.28 4.32 -2.85
C ALA A 16 -0.32 3.14 -2.99
N GLN A 17 0.02 2.73 -4.23
CA GLN A 17 0.93 1.61 -4.46
C GLN A 17 2.38 1.94 -4.06
N ARG A 18 2.83 3.18 -4.28
CA ARG A 18 4.12 3.63 -3.77
C ARG A 18 4.19 3.51 -2.25
N PHE A 19 3.17 4.01 -1.55
CA PHE A 19 3.11 3.91 -0.10
C PHE A 19 3.10 2.45 0.39
N ARG A 20 2.40 1.55 -0.34
CA ARG A 20 2.43 0.11 -0.04
C ARG A 20 3.85 -0.46 -0.19
N MET A 21 4.57 -0.10 -1.25
CA MET A 21 5.96 -0.54 -1.45
C MET A 21 6.88 -0.04 -0.34
N ASP A 22 6.70 1.21 0.12
CA ASP A 22 7.48 1.78 1.21
C ASP A 22 7.29 0.97 2.51
N VAL A 23 6.04 0.60 2.86
CA VAL A 23 5.73 -0.22 4.05
C VAL A 23 6.26 -1.65 3.91
N ILE A 24 6.16 -2.27 2.73
CA ILE A 24 6.74 -3.59 2.48
C ILE A 24 8.27 -3.54 2.65
N SER A 25 8.92 -2.50 2.15
CA SER A 25 10.37 -2.29 2.33
C SER A 25 10.74 -2.17 3.80
N GLU A 26 9.92 -1.47 4.60
CA GLU A 26 10.10 -1.36 6.04
C GLU A 26 9.99 -2.73 6.73
N ASN A 27 8.99 -3.55 6.36
CA ASN A 27 8.83 -4.91 6.87
C ASN A 27 10.06 -5.78 6.55
N VAL A 28 10.55 -5.73 5.31
CA VAL A 28 11.73 -6.50 4.88
C VAL A 28 12.99 -6.03 5.62
N ALA A 29 13.18 -4.72 5.78
CA ALA A 29 14.32 -4.16 6.49
C ALA A 29 14.37 -4.59 7.97
N ASN A 30 13.20 -4.78 8.58
CA ASN A 30 13.08 -5.13 10.01
C ASN A 30 12.86 -6.62 10.27
N VAL A 31 13.01 -7.50 9.28
CA VAL A 31 12.78 -8.95 9.44
C VAL A 31 13.64 -9.61 10.51
N THR A 32 14.80 -9.04 10.84
CA THR A 32 15.74 -9.52 11.86
C THR A 32 15.74 -8.67 13.13
N THR A 33 14.84 -7.69 13.25
CA THR A 33 14.80 -6.77 14.40
C THR A 33 14.07 -7.42 15.57
N THR A 34 14.82 -8.05 16.46
CA THR A 34 14.31 -8.78 17.64
C THR A 34 13.90 -7.86 18.78
N ARG A 35 14.38 -6.59 18.79
CA ARG A 35 14.09 -5.63 19.84
C ARG A 35 13.92 -4.23 19.30
N THR A 36 12.72 -3.66 19.50
CA THR A 36 12.38 -2.25 19.23
C THR A 36 12.61 -1.39 20.49
N GLU A 37 12.33 -0.09 20.42
CA GLU A 37 12.37 0.83 21.55
C GLU A 37 11.43 0.38 22.68
N ASP A 38 10.32 -0.27 22.35
CA ASP A 38 9.35 -0.81 23.29
C ASP A 38 9.80 -2.14 23.94
N GLY A 39 10.95 -2.68 23.52
CA GLY A 39 11.49 -3.95 24.02
C GLY A 39 10.86 -5.20 23.44
N THR A 40 9.96 -5.07 22.48
CA THR A 40 9.30 -6.18 21.74
C THR A 40 9.91 -6.36 20.34
N PRO A 41 9.77 -7.54 19.71
CA PRO A 41 10.14 -7.70 18.31
C PRO A 41 9.35 -6.74 17.40
N TYR A 42 9.92 -6.43 16.24
CA TYR A 42 9.18 -5.67 15.21
C TYR A 42 7.93 -6.45 14.78
N THR A 43 6.80 -5.76 14.67
CA THR A 43 5.54 -6.33 14.20
C THR A 43 5.28 -5.90 12.77
N ARG A 44 4.95 -6.88 11.91
CA ARG A 44 4.63 -6.66 10.50
C ARG A 44 3.56 -5.58 10.34
N LYS A 45 3.77 -4.62 9.43
CA LYS A 45 2.78 -3.58 9.10
C LYS A 45 2.00 -3.95 7.85
N ILE A 46 0.69 -3.68 7.89
CA ILE A 46 -0.25 -3.95 6.79
C ILE A 46 -0.90 -2.64 6.36
N VAL A 47 -0.94 -2.40 5.05
CA VAL A 47 -1.61 -1.23 4.46
C VAL A 47 -3.00 -1.61 3.99
N THR A 48 -4.01 -0.89 4.48
CA THR A 48 -5.39 -1.05 4.04
C THR A 48 -5.78 0.10 3.12
N PHE A 49 -6.30 -0.22 1.94
CA PHE A 49 -6.84 0.74 0.99
C PHE A 49 -8.34 0.90 1.15
N GLN A 50 -8.82 2.08 0.81
CA GLN A 50 -10.23 2.41 0.76
C GLN A 50 -10.52 3.28 -0.46
N GLU A 51 -11.71 3.14 -1.03
CA GLU A 51 -12.20 4.06 -2.03
C GLU A 51 -12.20 5.49 -1.48
N LYS A 52 -11.72 6.44 -2.28
CA LYS A 52 -11.77 7.86 -1.94
C LYS A 52 -13.22 8.35 -2.11
N ARG A 53 -13.93 8.50 -1.00
CA ARG A 53 -15.32 8.96 -1.01
C ARG A 53 -15.39 10.46 -1.21
N THR A 54 -16.37 10.92 -1.99
CA THR A 54 -16.79 12.33 -2.04
C THR A 54 -17.49 12.72 -0.73
N THR A 55 -17.49 14.01 -0.43
CA THR A 55 -18.22 14.56 0.71
C THR A 55 -19.73 14.24 0.62
N PRO A 56 -20.47 14.17 1.76
CA PRO A 56 -21.90 13.82 1.75
C PRO A 56 -22.76 14.66 0.82
N PHE A 57 -22.43 15.95 0.63
CA PHE A 57 -23.15 16.85 -0.26
C PHE A 57 -22.97 16.50 -1.75
N SER A 58 -21.75 16.17 -2.16
CA SER A 58 -21.50 15.70 -3.54
C SER A 58 -22.22 14.37 -3.83
N ARG A 59 -22.41 13.49 -2.84
CA ARG A 59 -23.18 12.25 -2.98
C ARG A 59 -24.67 12.52 -3.27
N VAL A 60 -25.26 13.50 -2.61
CA VAL A 60 -26.67 13.86 -2.86
C VAL A 60 -26.83 14.40 -4.29
N LEU A 61 -25.86 15.17 -4.75
CA LEU A 61 -25.83 15.72 -6.10
C LEU A 61 -25.51 14.66 -7.17
N GLU A 62 -24.64 13.70 -6.86
CA GLU A 62 -24.28 12.59 -7.75
C GLU A 62 -25.43 11.57 -7.91
N ASN A 63 -26.16 11.25 -6.84
CA ASN A 63 -27.35 10.40 -6.92
C ASN A 63 -28.43 10.96 -7.82
N THR A 64 -28.41 12.25 -8.09
CA THR A 64 -29.32 12.93 -9.03
C THR A 64 -28.82 12.85 -10.48
N ARG A 65 -27.56 12.49 -10.70
CA ARG A 65 -26.94 12.21 -11.99
C ARG A 65 -26.59 10.72 -12.02
N GLU A 66 -27.31 9.91 -12.74
CA GLU A 66 -27.18 8.46 -12.88
C GLU A 66 -25.79 7.95 -13.38
N ALA A 67 -24.72 8.62 -13.08
CA ALA A 67 -23.37 8.24 -13.47
C ALA A 67 -22.54 7.91 -12.22
N TYR A 68 -22.24 6.60 -12.01
CA TYR A 68 -21.20 6.16 -11.08
C TYR A 68 -19.86 6.80 -11.47
N MET A 69 -19.38 7.72 -10.65
CA MET A 69 -18.10 8.39 -10.83
C MET A 69 -17.13 7.90 -9.76
N GLY A 70 -16.22 6.99 -10.14
CA GLY A 70 -15.11 6.57 -9.26
C GLY A 70 -14.21 7.74 -8.89
N ASN A 71 -13.80 7.82 -7.63
CA ASN A 71 -12.99 8.92 -7.10
C ASN A 71 -11.53 8.52 -6.82
N GLY A 72 -11.17 7.29 -7.18
CA GLY A 72 -9.86 6.72 -6.94
C GLY A 72 -9.72 6.09 -5.55
N VAL A 73 -8.49 5.84 -5.11
CA VAL A 73 -8.12 5.11 -3.91
C VAL A 73 -7.36 6.00 -2.93
N LYS A 74 -7.46 5.70 -1.65
CA LYS A 74 -6.62 6.29 -0.60
C LYS A 74 -6.14 5.21 0.37
N VAL A 75 -5.00 5.43 0.98
CA VAL A 75 -4.59 4.67 2.16
C VAL A 75 -5.54 5.02 3.29
N SER A 76 -6.22 4.04 3.83
CA SER A 76 -7.13 4.20 4.95
C SER A 76 -6.40 4.12 6.27
N ARG A 77 -5.56 3.10 6.41
CA ARG A 77 -4.84 2.81 7.65
C ARG A 77 -3.58 2.00 7.36
N VAL A 78 -2.58 2.19 8.20
CA VAL A 78 -1.50 1.23 8.42
C VAL A 78 -1.76 0.61 9.79
N SER A 79 -1.79 -0.69 9.88
CA SER A 79 -2.00 -1.43 11.13
C SER A 79 -0.92 -2.49 11.29
N GLU A 80 -0.59 -2.82 12.51
CA GLU A 80 0.26 -3.94 12.85
C GLU A 80 -0.53 -5.25 12.72
N ASP A 81 0.15 -6.29 12.27
CA ASP A 81 -0.38 -7.65 12.18
C ASP A 81 -0.27 -8.33 13.55
N THR A 82 -1.31 -8.19 14.34
CA THR A 82 -1.41 -8.82 15.68
C THR A 82 -2.02 -10.21 15.63
N GLU A 83 -2.45 -10.68 14.45
CA GLU A 83 -3.06 -12.01 14.29
C GLU A 83 -1.99 -13.09 14.06
N SER A 84 -0.89 -12.73 13.41
CA SER A 84 0.23 -13.64 13.14
C SER A 84 1.19 -13.70 14.33
N GLU A 85 1.52 -14.90 14.77
CA GLU A 85 2.48 -15.10 15.87
C GLU A 85 3.92 -14.78 15.44
N TYR A 86 4.75 -14.38 16.40
CA TYR A 86 6.19 -14.18 16.21
C TYR A 86 6.88 -15.52 15.92
N ILE A 87 7.97 -15.44 15.17
CA ILE A 87 8.75 -16.63 14.80
C ILE A 87 9.74 -16.92 15.93
N MET A 88 9.55 -18.03 16.64
CA MET A 88 10.46 -18.44 17.71
C MET A 88 11.63 -19.27 17.14
N LYS A 89 12.88 -18.88 17.45
CA LYS A 89 14.09 -19.64 17.09
C LYS A 89 14.92 -19.92 18.32
N TYR A 90 15.50 -21.12 18.37
CA TYR A 90 16.40 -21.51 19.45
C TYR A 90 17.81 -21.02 19.16
N GLU A 91 18.22 -19.94 19.84
CA GLU A 91 19.53 -19.29 19.69
C GLU A 91 20.02 -18.82 21.08
N PRO A 92 20.52 -19.72 21.95
CA PRO A 92 20.85 -19.40 23.35
C PRO A 92 22.01 -18.43 23.50
N SER A 93 22.82 -18.22 22.45
CA SER A 93 23.93 -17.24 22.46
C SER A 93 23.48 -15.82 22.06
N HIS A 94 22.23 -15.64 21.68
CA HIS A 94 21.72 -14.34 21.26
C HIS A 94 21.46 -13.43 22.49
N PRO A 95 21.77 -12.14 22.43
CA PRO A 95 21.56 -11.22 23.57
C PRO A 95 20.10 -11.06 24.00
N ASP A 96 19.15 -11.29 23.08
CA ASP A 96 17.70 -11.21 23.33
C ASP A 96 17.07 -12.60 23.55
N ALA A 97 17.86 -13.64 23.85
CA ALA A 97 17.34 -14.97 24.18
C ALA A 97 16.60 -14.94 25.52
N ASP A 98 15.49 -15.68 25.62
CA ASP A 98 14.77 -15.90 26.86
C ASP A 98 15.51 -16.90 27.79
N GLU A 99 14.95 -17.17 28.95
CA GLU A 99 15.54 -18.13 29.93
C GLU A 99 15.65 -19.56 29.36
N ASN A 100 14.87 -19.90 28.31
CA ASN A 100 14.87 -21.18 27.64
C ASN A 100 15.78 -21.22 26.40
N GLY A 101 16.44 -20.08 26.06
CA GLY A 101 17.31 -19.94 24.90
C GLY A 101 16.56 -19.67 23.59
N TYR A 102 15.31 -19.26 23.62
CA TYR A 102 14.55 -18.90 22.43
C TYR A 102 14.59 -17.37 22.21
N VAL A 103 14.65 -16.98 20.94
CA VAL A 103 14.55 -15.60 20.48
C VAL A 103 13.27 -15.43 19.67
N SER A 104 12.51 -14.39 19.98
CA SER A 104 11.32 -14.01 19.21
C SER A 104 11.73 -13.10 18.05
N TYR A 105 11.54 -13.58 16.83
CA TYR A 105 11.73 -12.83 15.60
C TYR A 105 10.41 -12.22 15.11
N PRO A 106 10.46 -11.15 14.31
CA PRO A 106 9.28 -10.57 13.68
C PRO A 106 8.43 -11.59 12.91
N ASN A 107 7.11 -11.37 12.90
CA ASN A 107 6.15 -12.13 12.11
C ASN A 107 6.18 -11.77 10.61
N VAL A 108 7.36 -11.53 10.06
CA VAL A 108 7.61 -11.14 8.67
C VAL A 108 8.16 -12.32 7.88
N ASN A 109 7.46 -12.71 6.82
CA ASN A 109 7.96 -13.70 5.87
C ASN A 109 8.52 -12.98 4.63
N ILE A 110 9.84 -13.05 4.43
CA ILE A 110 10.54 -12.37 3.33
C ILE A 110 9.96 -12.76 1.96
N ILE A 111 9.66 -14.03 1.73
CA ILE A 111 9.16 -14.52 0.44
C ILE A 111 7.79 -13.91 0.14
N THR A 112 6.92 -13.86 1.15
CA THR A 112 5.61 -13.23 1.03
C THR A 112 5.73 -11.73 0.79
N GLU A 113 6.61 -11.03 1.52
CA GLU A 113 6.83 -9.60 1.32
C GLU A 113 7.42 -9.28 -0.05
N MET A 114 8.37 -10.10 -0.55
CA MET A 114 8.90 -9.94 -1.91
C MET A 114 7.82 -10.15 -2.97
N THR A 115 6.93 -11.13 -2.80
CA THR A 115 5.78 -11.34 -3.70
C THR A 115 4.84 -10.14 -3.67
N ASN A 116 4.52 -9.62 -2.48
CA ASN A 116 3.72 -8.41 -2.30
C ASN A 116 4.37 -7.17 -2.95
N MET A 117 5.71 -7.06 -2.89
CA MET A 117 6.47 -6.00 -3.54
C MET A 117 6.34 -6.06 -5.06
N ILE A 118 6.45 -7.26 -5.65
CA ILE A 118 6.29 -7.46 -7.09
C ILE A 118 4.87 -7.09 -7.53
N ASP A 119 3.84 -7.48 -6.77
CA ASP A 119 2.44 -7.16 -7.07
C ASP A 119 2.17 -5.65 -6.98
N ALA A 120 2.73 -4.99 -5.96
CA ALA A 120 2.62 -3.54 -5.81
C ALA A 120 3.34 -2.80 -6.96
N SER A 121 4.55 -3.25 -7.35
CA SER A 121 5.30 -2.69 -8.49
C SER A 121 4.53 -2.84 -9.80
N ARG A 122 4.01 -4.03 -10.10
CA ARG A 122 3.19 -4.26 -11.30
C ARG A 122 1.93 -3.38 -11.32
N SER A 123 1.28 -3.23 -10.17
CA SER A 123 0.12 -2.37 -10.04
C SER A 123 0.49 -0.88 -10.24
N TYR A 124 1.65 -0.47 -9.76
CA TYR A 124 2.19 0.87 -9.99
C TYR A 124 2.46 1.12 -11.49
N GLU A 125 3.15 0.20 -12.16
CA GLU A 125 3.45 0.27 -13.60
C GLU A 125 2.17 0.32 -14.45
N ALA A 126 1.16 -0.48 -14.10
CA ALA A 126 -0.14 -0.45 -14.77
C ALA A 126 -0.84 0.92 -14.65
N ASN A 127 -0.84 1.51 -13.46
CA ASN A 127 -1.39 2.86 -13.25
C ASN A 127 -0.58 3.94 -13.99
N LEU A 128 0.75 3.80 -14.07
CA LEU A 128 1.62 4.69 -14.82
C LEU A 128 1.29 4.63 -16.32
N THR A 129 1.19 3.43 -16.89
CA THR A 129 0.81 3.22 -18.28
C THR A 129 -0.56 3.81 -18.59
N ALA A 130 -1.54 3.60 -17.71
CA ALA A 130 -2.88 4.18 -17.84
C ALA A 130 -2.85 5.72 -17.79
N PHE A 131 -2.00 6.29 -16.93
CA PHE A 131 -1.80 7.74 -16.83
C PHE A 131 -1.19 8.31 -18.13
N GLU A 132 -0.13 7.67 -18.66
CA GLU A 132 0.53 8.07 -19.91
C GLU A 132 -0.43 7.98 -21.10
N THR A 133 -1.24 6.91 -21.18
CA THR A 133 -2.28 6.76 -22.20
C THR A 133 -3.30 7.88 -22.12
N SER A 134 -3.78 8.19 -20.94
CA SER A 134 -4.72 9.30 -20.71
C SER A 134 -4.13 10.64 -21.14
N LYS A 135 -2.83 10.87 -20.85
CA LYS A 135 -2.08 12.06 -21.29
C LYS A 135 -1.98 12.13 -22.81
N ALA A 136 -1.67 11.01 -23.48
CA ALA A 136 -1.58 10.96 -24.93
C ALA A 136 -2.94 11.27 -25.61
N ILE A 137 -4.04 10.75 -25.06
CA ILE A 137 -5.40 11.06 -25.52
C ILE A 137 -5.69 12.56 -25.37
N ALA A 138 -5.29 13.16 -24.25
CA ALA A 138 -5.45 14.60 -23.99
C ALA A 138 -4.73 15.45 -25.02
N LEU A 139 -3.47 15.12 -25.30
CA LEU A 139 -2.67 15.86 -26.28
C LEU A 139 -3.24 15.74 -27.69
N LYS A 140 -3.66 14.53 -28.09
CA LYS A 140 -4.34 14.31 -29.38
C LYS A 140 -5.66 15.09 -29.49
N GLY A 141 -6.44 15.14 -28.42
CA GLY A 141 -7.66 15.96 -28.38
C GLY A 141 -7.41 17.45 -28.58
N LEU A 142 -6.32 17.98 -28.02
CA LEU A 142 -5.92 19.38 -28.21
C LEU A 142 -5.40 19.66 -29.64
N GLU A 143 -4.73 18.71 -30.27
CA GLU A 143 -4.29 18.83 -31.66
C GLU A 143 -5.47 18.87 -32.64
N LEU A 144 -6.57 18.15 -32.37
CA LEU A 144 -7.78 18.14 -33.19
C LEU A 144 -8.62 19.40 -33.05
N GLY A 145 -8.39 20.16 -32.00
CA GLY A 145 -9.11 21.42 -31.73
C GLY A 145 -8.44 22.67 -32.33
N LYS A 146 -7.35 22.50 -33.08
CA LYS A 146 -6.69 23.54 -33.87
C LYS A 146 -7.07 23.40 -35.33
#